data_aa4f170c90d02d4bbfbe6766dda70d87
#
_entry.id   aa4f170c90d02d4bbfbe6766dda70d87
#
_cell.length_a   1.000
_cell.length_b   1.000
_cell.length_c   1.000
_cell.angle_alpha   90.00
_cell.angle_beta   90.00
_cell.angle_gamma   90.00
#
_symmetry.space_group_name_H-M   'P 1'
#
loop_
_entity.id
_entity.type
_entity.pdbx_description
1 polymer ?
#
loop_
_entity_poly.entity_id
_entity_poly.type
_entity_poly.pdbx_seq_one_letter_code
_entity_poly.pdbx_strand_id
1 'polypeptide(L)'
;MKTQNPVTVSVIVPVYNEEKTVTGVVRKLLSIPCFHEVICVNDGSSDLSLRELEKFRDRIKLISFTENEGKGQALAAGIERAKGDFVAFIDADLTNLSEVHVEALLSPILEGEADAVLGYAKRGEMPNLAAHLTGQRVYYKEELLPFLDQIAGSRFGVEVLLNDIFKGKSVVMVPLQDLIGLTKAEKRSPLLAVREYVEEANEIVNQILKMKAPALWAILSPSD
;
A
#
# COMPACT_ATOMS: atom_id res chain seq x y z
N MET A 1 4.28 35.76 12.69
CA MET A 1 3.81 34.36 12.76
C MET A 1 3.76 33.85 11.33
N LYS A 2 4.63 32.90 10.95
CA LYS A 2 4.48 32.20 9.67
C LYS A 2 3.25 31.32 9.81
N THR A 3 2.21 31.58 9.04
CA THR A 3 1.09 30.62 8.87
C THR A 3 1.70 29.38 8.26
N GLN A 4 1.94 28.34 9.09
CA GLN A 4 2.25 27.01 8.54
C GLN A 4 1.00 26.59 7.76
N ASN A 5 1.18 26.34 6.48
CA ASN A 5 0.11 25.71 5.69
C ASN A 5 -0.29 24.41 6.42
N PRO A 6 -1.59 24.10 6.49
CA PRO A 6 -2.03 22.85 7.12
C PRO A 6 -1.37 21.69 6.37
N VAL A 7 -0.79 20.79 7.14
CA VAL A 7 -0.17 19.55 6.64
C VAL A 7 -1.21 18.73 5.88
N THR A 8 -0.84 18.24 4.70
CA THR A 8 -1.76 17.52 3.80
C THR A 8 -1.35 16.08 3.60
N VAL A 9 -2.35 15.17 3.57
CA VAL A 9 -2.14 13.73 3.37
C VAL A 9 -2.87 13.27 2.12
N SER A 10 -2.15 12.67 1.17
CA SER A 10 -2.74 11.94 0.04
C SER A 10 -2.83 10.45 0.41
N VAL A 11 -4.02 9.85 0.32
CA VAL A 11 -4.15 8.40 0.49
C VAL A 11 -4.12 7.71 -0.87
N ILE A 12 -3.28 6.68 -1.00
CA ILE A 12 -3.08 5.88 -2.22
C ILE A 12 -3.61 4.48 -1.96
N VAL A 13 -4.51 4.03 -2.81
CA VAL A 13 -5.16 2.72 -2.75
C VAL A 13 -4.81 1.95 -4.03
N PRO A 14 -3.83 1.02 -3.99
CA PRO A 14 -3.58 0.10 -5.09
C PRO A 14 -4.72 -0.92 -5.15
N VAL A 15 -5.25 -1.18 -6.34
CA VAL A 15 -6.43 -2.02 -6.54
C VAL A 15 -6.17 -3.03 -7.65
N TYR A 16 -6.24 -4.33 -7.31
CA TYR A 16 -6.19 -5.41 -8.28
C TYR A 16 -7.18 -6.51 -7.92
N ASN A 17 -8.30 -6.56 -8.66
CA ASN A 17 -9.36 -7.55 -8.45
C ASN A 17 -9.95 -7.55 -7.02
N GLU A 18 -10.44 -6.38 -6.60
CA GLU A 18 -11.01 -6.11 -5.28
C GLU A 18 -12.48 -5.65 -5.35
N GLU A 19 -13.25 -6.18 -6.33
CA GLU A 19 -14.65 -5.78 -6.57
C GLU A 19 -15.54 -5.89 -5.33
N LYS A 20 -15.22 -6.80 -4.39
CA LYS A 20 -16.01 -7.05 -3.18
C LYS A 20 -15.81 -6.00 -2.09
N THR A 21 -14.65 -5.35 -2.04
CA THR A 21 -14.20 -4.53 -0.91
C THR A 21 -13.92 -3.08 -1.27
N VAL A 22 -13.43 -2.82 -2.48
CA VAL A 22 -12.95 -1.50 -2.90
C VAL A 22 -13.97 -0.37 -2.68
N THR A 23 -15.26 -0.61 -2.96
CA THR A 23 -16.33 0.36 -2.71
C THR A 23 -16.42 0.77 -1.24
N GLY A 24 -16.30 -0.20 -0.32
CA GLY A 24 -16.33 0.03 1.12
C GLY A 24 -15.15 0.86 1.59
N VAL A 25 -13.94 0.48 1.15
CA VAL A 25 -12.70 1.20 1.47
C VAL A 25 -12.75 2.64 0.97
N VAL A 26 -13.04 2.86 -0.31
CA VAL A 26 -13.10 4.20 -0.91
C VAL A 26 -14.13 5.09 -0.22
N ARG A 27 -15.34 4.55 0.04
CA ARG A 27 -16.40 5.29 0.74
C ARG A 27 -15.94 5.70 2.15
N LYS A 28 -15.26 4.81 2.87
CA LYS A 28 -14.73 5.11 4.19
C LYS A 28 -13.66 6.19 4.11
N LEU A 29 -12.67 6.07 3.24
CA LEU A 29 -11.60 7.06 3.08
C LEU A 29 -12.14 8.45 2.72
N LEU A 30 -13.12 8.52 1.83
CA LEU A 30 -13.81 9.77 1.45
C LEU A 30 -14.67 10.39 2.59
N SER A 31 -14.97 9.64 3.64
CA SER A 31 -15.68 10.13 4.82
C SER A 31 -14.75 10.67 5.92
N ILE A 32 -13.43 10.43 5.82
CA ILE A 32 -12.44 10.84 6.80
C ILE A 32 -11.83 12.19 6.37
N PRO A 33 -12.04 13.27 7.13
CA PRO A 33 -11.72 14.63 6.68
C PRO A 33 -10.21 14.95 6.66
N CYS A 34 -9.37 14.13 7.27
CA CYS A 34 -7.93 14.37 7.31
C CYS A 34 -7.22 14.14 5.97
N PHE A 35 -7.85 13.44 5.02
CA PHE A 35 -7.27 13.23 3.70
C PHE A 35 -7.54 14.40 2.76
N HIS A 36 -6.47 14.98 2.21
CA HIS A 36 -6.55 16.00 1.17
C HIS A 36 -7.12 15.43 -0.13
N GLU A 37 -6.77 14.21 -0.46
CA GLU A 37 -7.24 13.49 -1.65
C GLU A 37 -7.15 11.97 -1.48
N VAL A 38 -7.98 11.27 -2.24
CA VAL A 38 -7.96 9.81 -2.38
C VAL A 38 -7.54 9.47 -3.81
N ILE A 39 -6.46 8.71 -3.96
CA ILE A 39 -5.90 8.28 -5.24
C ILE A 39 -6.07 6.76 -5.32
N CYS A 40 -6.90 6.29 -6.25
CA CYS A 40 -7.07 4.86 -6.51
C CYS A 40 -6.33 4.51 -7.79
N VAL A 41 -5.48 3.49 -7.71
CA VAL A 41 -4.73 2.99 -8.87
C VAL A 41 -5.19 1.59 -9.18
N ASN A 42 -6.01 1.45 -10.24
CA ASN A 42 -6.43 0.16 -10.75
C ASN A 42 -5.30 -0.46 -11.58
N ASP A 43 -4.73 -1.52 -11.06
CA ASP A 43 -3.60 -2.24 -11.65
C ASP A 43 -4.08 -3.34 -12.60
N GLY A 44 -4.79 -2.95 -13.67
CA GLY A 44 -5.26 -3.86 -14.70
C GLY A 44 -6.24 -4.93 -14.20
N SER A 45 -7.19 -4.58 -13.31
CA SER A 45 -8.17 -5.53 -12.79
C SER A 45 -9.02 -6.13 -13.90
N SER A 46 -9.26 -7.45 -13.81
CA SER A 46 -10.10 -8.21 -14.75
C SER A 46 -11.53 -8.44 -14.24
N ASP A 47 -11.82 -8.10 -12.99
CA ASP A 47 -13.13 -8.14 -12.36
C ASP A 47 -13.86 -6.78 -12.45
N LEU A 48 -14.88 -6.55 -11.64
CA LEU A 48 -15.65 -5.31 -11.64
C LEU A 48 -14.99 -4.15 -10.85
N SER A 49 -13.77 -4.30 -10.35
CA SER A 49 -13.08 -3.28 -9.52
C SER A 49 -13.05 -1.91 -10.19
N LEU A 50 -12.65 -1.84 -11.47
CA LEU A 50 -12.62 -0.57 -12.20
C LEU A 50 -14.00 0.08 -12.26
N ARG A 51 -15.05 -0.70 -12.57
CA ARG A 51 -16.42 -0.21 -12.61
C ARG A 51 -16.91 0.32 -11.25
N GLU A 52 -16.50 -0.33 -10.16
CA GLU A 52 -16.80 0.13 -8.80
C GLU A 52 -16.10 1.46 -8.48
N LEU A 53 -14.84 1.63 -8.90
CA LEU A 53 -14.09 2.87 -8.73
C LEU A 53 -14.67 4.03 -9.56
N GLU A 54 -15.14 3.76 -10.78
CA GLU A 54 -15.75 4.77 -11.65
C GLU A 54 -16.98 5.46 -11.02
N LYS A 55 -17.67 4.82 -10.08
CA LYS A 55 -18.76 5.42 -9.32
C LYS A 55 -18.33 6.61 -8.45
N PHE A 56 -17.04 6.71 -8.18
CA PHE A 56 -16.45 7.77 -7.36
C PHE A 56 -15.60 8.77 -8.15
N ARG A 57 -15.62 8.70 -9.50
CA ARG A 57 -14.71 9.43 -10.39
C ARG A 57 -14.59 10.93 -10.10
N ASP A 58 -15.67 11.56 -9.67
CA ASP A 58 -15.71 13.00 -9.35
C ASP A 58 -15.09 13.33 -7.96
N ARG A 59 -14.81 12.32 -7.16
CA ARG A 59 -14.36 12.46 -5.76
C ARG A 59 -12.98 11.87 -5.50
N ILE A 60 -12.45 11.05 -6.41
CA ILE A 60 -11.16 10.42 -6.32
C ILE A 60 -10.31 10.78 -7.53
N LYS A 61 -9.00 10.65 -7.40
CA LYS A 61 -8.12 10.52 -8.56
C LYS A 61 -8.06 9.06 -8.95
N LEU A 62 -8.57 8.71 -10.11
CA LEU A 62 -8.51 7.36 -10.66
C LEU A 62 -7.41 7.28 -11.72
N ILE A 63 -6.44 6.39 -11.48
CA ILE A 63 -5.43 5.95 -12.43
C ILE A 63 -5.78 4.52 -12.79
N SER A 64 -5.70 4.13 -14.06
CA SER A 64 -6.02 2.76 -14.48
C SER A 64 -5.02 2.29 -15.52
N PHE A 65 -4.39 1.16 -15.25
CA PHE A 65 -3.53 0.45 -16.18
C PHE A 65 -4.36 -0.52 -17.03
N THR A 66 -3.87 -0.84 -18.21
CA THR A 66 -4.51 -1.79 -19.12
C THR A 66 -4.23 -3.26 -18.74
N GLU A 67 -3.11 -3.50 -18.06
CA GLU A 67 -2.68 -4.82 -17.57
C GLU A 67 -2.06 -4.71 -16.19
N ASN A 68 -1.86 -5.83 -15.51
CA ASN A 68 -1.26 -5.86 -14.18
C ASN A 68 0.26 -5.62 -14.27
N GLU A 69 0.68 -4.50 -13.73
CA GLU A 69 2.10 -4.09 -13.65
C GLU A 69 2.69 -4.34 -12.24
N GLY A 70 1.85 -4.68 -11.27
CA GLY A 70 2.20 -5.01 -9.90
C GLY A 70 2.04 -3.86 -8.92
N LYS A 71 1.88 -4.21 -7.63
CA LYS A 71 1.60 -3.25 -6.54
C LYS A 71 2.62 -2.11 -6.48
N GLY A 72 3.90 -2.41 -6.71
CA GLY A 72 4.97 -1.40 -6.72
C GLY A 72 4.72 -0.32 -7.77
N GLN A 73 4.38 -0.69 -9.00
CA GLN A 73 4.05 0.25 -10.06
C GLN A 73 2.81 1.08 -9.74
N ALA A 74 1.77 0.45 -9.18
CA ALA A 74 0.57 1.15 -8.76
C ALA A 74 0.87 2.19 -7.67
N LEU A 75 1.69 1.86 -6.68
CA LEU A 75 2.11 2.80 -5.64
C LEU A 75 2.97 3.93 -6.22
N ALA A 76 3.93 3.64 -7.08
CA ALA A 76 4.78 4.66 -7.71
C ALA A 76 3.94 5.67 -8.49
N ALA A 77 2.99 5.21 -9.32
CA ALA A 77 2.08 6.08 -10.05
C ALA A 77 1.21 6.94 -9.12
N GLY A 78 0.77 6.37 -7.99
CA GLY A 78 0.03 7.10 -6.96
C GLY A 78 0.88 8.19 -6.29
N ILE A 79 2.12 7.87 -5.90
CA ILE A 79 3.07 8.80 -5.27
C ILE A 79 3.38 9.97 -6.21
N GLU A 80 3.65 9.70 -7.49
CA GLU A 80 3.92 10.74 -8.48
C GLU A 80 2.77 11.74 -8.61
N ARG A 81 1.53 11.27 -8.53
CA ARG A 81 0.32 12.09 -8.67
C ARG A 81 -0.18 12.71 -7.37
N ALA A 82 0.36 12.29 -6.23
CA ALA A 82 0.01 12.81 -4.92
C ALA A 82 0.41 14.29 -4.78
N LYS A 83 -0.44 15.08 -4.12
CA LYS A 83 -0.19 16.50 -3.84
C LYS A 83 0.07 16.77 -2.36
N GLY A 84 -0.23 15.80 -1.49
CA GLY A 84 0.00 15.91 -0.06
C GLY A 84 1.47 15.90 0.30
N ASP A 85 1.79 16.47 1.45
CA ASP A 85 3.11 16.42 2.08
C ASP A 85 3.46 14.99 2.51
N PHE A 86 2.42 14.23 2.90
CA PHE A 86 2.49 12.83 3.26
C PHE A 86 1.70 11.97 2.29
N VAL A 87 2.14 10.73 2.15
CA VAL A 87 1.40 9.67 1.46
C VAL A 87 1.07 8.54 2.42
N ALA A 88 -0.20 8.15 2.47
CA ALA A 88 -0.69 6.99 3.19
C ALA A 88 -1.05 5.89 2.19
N PHE A 89 -0.53 4.68 2.39
CA PHE A 89 -0.91 3.50 1.62
C PHE A 89 -1.96 2.71 2.39
N ILE A 90 -3.06 2.37 1.75
CA ILE A 90 -4.16 1.59 2.32
C ILE A 90 -4.56 0.52 1.30
N ASP A 91 -4.56 -0.74 1.73
CA ASP A 91 -4.97 -1.85 0.87
C ASP A 91 -6.48 -1.80 0.57
N ALA A 92 -6.86 -2.22 -0.64
CA ALA A 92 -8.24 -2.20 -1.11
C ALA A 92 -9.11 -3.36 -0.58
N ASP A 93 -8.51 -4.32 0.13
CA ASP A 93 -9.18 -5.55 0.61
C ASP A 93 -9.75 -5.46 2.04
N LEU A 94 -9.65 -4.30 2.65
CA LEU A 94 -10.11 -4.08 4.02
C LEU A 94 -11.65 -4.05 4.11
N THR A 95 -12.20 -4.73 5.11
CA THR A 95 -13.66 -4.86 5.28
C THR A 95 -14.24 -3.96 6.36
N ASN A 96 -13.43 -3.57 7.34
CA ASN A 96 -13.86 -2.81 8.52
C ASN A 96 -12.95 -1.61 8.82
N LEU A 97 -12.33 -1.03 7.79
CA LEU A 97 -11.54 0.20 7.95
C LEU A 97 -12.36 1.26 8.69
N SER A 98 -11.76 1.90 9.68
CA SER A 98 -12.39 2.90 10.52
C SER A 98 -11.52 4.15 10.66
N GLU A 99 -12.10 5.25 11.13
CA GLU A 99 -11.38 6.49 11.43
C GLU A 99 -10.30 6.27 12.49
N VAL A 100 -10.60 5.47 13.52
CA VAL A 100 -9.64 5.12 14.58
C VAL A 100 -8.39 4.42 14.02
N HIS A 101 -8.55 3.54 13.01
CA HIS A 101 -7.40 2.92 12.35
C HIS A 101 -6.53 3.95 11.61
N VAL A 102 -7.19 4.88 10.93
CA VAL A 102 -6.49 5.95 10.17
C VAL A 102 -5.80 6.93 11.12
N GLU A 103 -6.45 7.34 12.20
CA GLU A 103 -5.85 8.20 13.23
C GLU A 103 -4.62 7.54 13.85
N ALA A 104 -4.74 6.28 14.27
CA ALA A 104 -3.61 5.53 14.83
C ALA A 104 -2.43 5.45 13.85
N LEU A 105 -2.72 5.28 12.55
CA LEU A 105 -1.72 5.20 11.49
C LEU A 105 -1.04 6.54 11.24
N LEU A 106 -1.77 7.66 11.31
CA LEU A 106 -1.27 8.98 10.95
C LEU A 106 -0.61 9.72 12.12
N SER A 107 -1.09 9.54 13.38
CA SER A 107 -0.62 10.33 14.54
C SER A 107 0.89 10.39 14.67
N PRO A 108 1.66 9.27 14.67
CA PRO A 108 3.09 9.36 14.98
C PRO A 108 3.89 10.20 13.97
N ILE A 109 3.51 10.17 12.69
CA ILE A 109 4.22 10.94 11.67
C ILE A 109 3.77 12.41 11.65
N LEU A 110 2.48 12.68 11.90
CA LEU A 110 1.95 14.05 11.97
C LEU A 110 2.45 14.79 13.21
N GLU A 111 2.74 14.07 14.28
CA GLU A 111 3.34 14.60 15.52
C GLU A 111 4.87 14.74 15.43
N GLY A 112 5.48 14.28 14.31
CA GLY A 112 6.93 14.37 14.09
C GLY A 112 7.74 13.34 14.86
N GLU A 113 7.11 12.26 15.34
CA GLU A 113 7.75 11.21 16.12
C GLU A 113 8.38 10.11 15.25
N ALA A 114 8.01 10.06 13.97
CA ALA A 114 8.43 9.02 13.05
C ALA A 114 8.75 9.55 11.65
N ASP A 115 9.72 8.93 10.98
CA ASP A 115 10.00 9.11 9.54
C ASP A 115 9.08 8.23 8.69
N ALA A 116 8.60 7.11 9.25
CA ALA A 116 7.63 6.22 8.62
C ALA A 116 6.77 5.53 9.68
N VAL A 117 5.51 5.23 9.33
CA VAL A 117 4.60 4.47 10.19
C VAL A 117 4.07 3.25 9.45
N LEU A 118 4.11 2.10 10.12
CA LEU A 118 3.59 0.83 9.63
C LEU A 118 2.42 0.37 10.51
N GLY A 119 1.23 0.31 9.96
CA GLY A 119 0.03 -0.16 10.67
C GLY A 119 -0.20 -1.64 10.42
N TYR A 120 -0.12 -2.47 11.44
CA TYR A 120 -0.36 -3.90 11.31
C TYR A 120 -1.67 -4.34 11.97
N ALA A 121 -2.40 -5.24 11.32
CA ALA A 121 -3.60 -5.81 11.89
C ALA A 121 -3.28 -6.61 13.16
N LYS A 122 -3.88 -6.22 14.29
CA LYS A 122 -3.72 -6.90 15.58
C LYS A 122 -5.04 -7.55 15.96
N ARG A 123 -5.01 -8.88 16.14
CA ARG A 123 -6.15 -9.67 16.63
C ARG A 123 -5.77 -10.35 17.93
N GLY A 124 -6.40 -9.95 19.03
CA GLY A 124 -6.08 -10.47 20.36
C GLY A 124 -4.62 -10.21 20.77
N GLU A 125 -4.01 -11.15 21.50
CA GLU A 125 -2.64 -11.05 22.01
C GLU A 125 -1.59 -11.77 21.15
N MET A 126 -2.00 -12.42 20.07
CA MET A 126 -1.07 -13.15 19.21
C MET A 126 -0.12 -12.21 18.47
N PRO A 127 1.20 -12.50 18.48
CA PRO A 127 2.15 -11.70 17.71
C PRO A 127 1.90 -11.85 16.21
N ASN A 128 1.89 -10.73 15.49
CA ASN A 128 1.84 -10.75 14.04
C ASN A 128 3.25 -10.83 13.45
N LEU A 129 3.68 -12.04 13.10
CA LEU A 129 5.02 -12.28 12.54
C LEU A 129 5.22 -11.59 11.18
N ALA A 130 4.15 -11.31 10.46
CA ALA A 130 4.19 -10.60 9.17
C ALA A 130 3.93 -9.09 9.29
N ALA A 131 3.93 -8.54 10.51
CA ALA A 131 3.64 -7.12 10.74
C ALA A 131 4.47 -6.15 9.89
N HIS A 132 5.74 -6.50 9.61
CA HIS A 132 6.63 -5.71 8.75
C HIS A 132 6.28 -5.78 7.26
N LEU A 133 5.38 -6.68 6.84
CA LEU A 133 4.92 -6.82 5.45
C LEU A 133 3.51 -6.23 5.27
N THR A 134 3.06 -5.41 6.21
CA THR A 134 1.77 -4.72 6.10
C THR A 134 1.77 -3.75 4.92
N GLY A 135 0.62 -3.62 4.25
CA GLY A 135 0.40 -2.61 3.21
C GLY A 135 -0.09 -1.26 3.74
N GLN A 136 -0.53 -1.19 5.02
CA GLN A 136 -0.97 0.06 5.65
C GLN A 136 0.26 0.82 6.15
N ARG A 137 0.63 1.92 5.46
CA ARG A 137 1.88 2.66 5.72
C ARG A 137 1.71 4.14 5.50
N VAL A 138 2.53 4.96 6.19
CA VAL A 138 2.61 6.41 5.96
C VAL A 138 4.05 6.84 5.87
N TYR A 139 4.32 7.77 4.96
CA TYR A 139 5.63 8.32 4.69
C TYR A 139 5.56 9.81 4.37
N TYR A 140 6.64 10.54 4.59
CA TYR A 140 6.86 11.81 3.90
C TYR A 140 6.98 11.54 2.39
N LYS A 141 6.18 12.22 1.57
CA LYS A 141 6.19 12.03 0.12
C LYS A 141 7.58 12.22 -0.47
N GLU A 142 8.25 13.30 -0.09
CA GLU A 142 9.58 13.67 -0.61
C GLU A 142 10.65 12.60 -0.36
N GLU A 143 10.51 11.81 0.71
CA GLU A 143 11.41 10.71 1.05
C GLU A 143 11.29 9.51 0.10
N LEU A 144 10.17 9.37 -0.59
CA LEU A 144 9.91 8.31 -1.57
C LEU A 144 10.28 8.70 -3.00
N LEU A 145 10.26 10.01 -3.33
CA LEU A 145 10.50 10.49 -4.70
C LEU A 145 11.81 9.99 -5.32
N PRO A 146 12.95 9.93 -4.59
CA PRO A 146 14.21 9.44 -5.15
C PRO A 146 14.21 7.95 -5.51
N PHE A 147 13.20 7.19 -5.03
CA PHE A 147 13.11 5.73 -5.17
C PHE A 147 11.96 5.28 -6.07
N LEU A 148 11.31 6.19 -6.80
CA LEU A 148 10.13 5.85 -7.61
C LEU A 148 10.37 4.71 -8.59
N ASP A 149 11.49 4.72 -9.32
CA ASP A 149 11.81 3.66 -10.28
C ASP A 149 12.04 2.31 -9.58
N GLN A 150 12.65 2.30 -8.39
CA GLN A 150 12.86 1.08 -7.61
C GLN A 150 11.54 0.57 -7.05
N ILE A 151 10.67 1.47 -6.57
CA ILE A 151 9.32 1.15 -6.08
C ILE A 151 8.51 0.55 -7.23
N ALA A 152 8.50 1.18 -8.41
CA ALA A 152 7.81 0.69 -9.60
C ALA A 152 8.27 -0.74 -9.98
N GLY A 153 9.58 -0.97 -10.03
CA GLY A 153 10.16 -2.27 -10.40
C GLY A 153 10.06 -3.37 -9.33
N SER A 154 9.55 -3.07 -8.14
CA SER A 154 9.52 -4.03 -7.01
C SER A 154 8.33 -5.00 -7.06
N ARG A 155 7.29 -4.71 -7.87
CA ARG A 155 6.05 -5.51 -7.98
C ARG A 155 5.43 -5.80 -6.59
N PHE A 156 5.29 -7.06 -6.20
CA PHE A 156 4.79 -7.49 -4.88
C PHE A 156 5.84 -7.52 -3.77
N GLY A 157 7.09 -7.23 -4.07
CA GLY A 157 8.16 -7.08 -3.06
C GLY A 157 8.31 -5.67 -2.51
N VAL A 158 7.37 -4.78 -2.76
CA VAL A 158 7.46 -3.36 -2.42
C VAL A 158 7.58 -3.12 -0.90
N GLU A 159 6.91 -3.91 -0.07
CA GLU A 159 7.00 -3.79 1.39
C GLU A 159 8.41 -4.09 1.90
N VAL A 160 9.08 -5.08 1.30
CA VAL A 160 10.47 -5.44 1.63
C VAL A 160 11.43 -4.33 1.20
N LEU A 161 11.24 -3.78 0.00
CA LEU A 161 12.02 -2.65 -0.49
C LEU A 161 11.88 -1.42 0.40
N LEU A 162 10.64 -1.03 0.74
CA LEU A 162 10.38 0.11 1.61
C LEU A 162 11.00 -0.07 3.00
N ASN A 163 10.95 -1.27 3.57
CA ASN A 163 11.62 -1.58 4.84
C ASN A 163 13.15 -1.40 4.74
N ASP A 164 13.75 -1.68 3.58
CA ASP A 164 15.19 -1.48 3.39
C ASP A 164 15.54 0.01 3.18
N ILE A 165 14.76 0.74 2.39
CA ILE A 165 14.92 2.19 2.19
C ILE A 165 14.87 2.95 3.52
N PHE A 166 13.95 2.57 4.41
CA PHE A 166 13.77 3.22 5.72
C PHE A 166 14.61 2.57 6.84
N LYS A 167 15.52 1.67 6.49
CA LYS A 167 16.42 1.06 7.47
C LYS A 167 17.33 2.13 8.11
N GLY A 168 17.29 2.21 9.43
CA GLY A 168 18.07 3.19 10.20
C GLY A 168 17.37 4.54 10.40
N LYS A 169 16.16 4.72 9.87
CA LYS A 169 15.26 5.82 10.17
C LYS A 169 14.32 5.48 11.35
N SER A 170 13.64 6.49 11.89
CA SER A 170 12.63 6.29 12.94
C SER A 170 11.36 5.69 12.32
N VAL A 171 11.21 4.36 12.43
CA VAL A 171 10.02 3.63 11.95
C VAL A 171 9.18 3.19 13.14
N VAL A 172 7.95 3.70 13.22
CA VAL A 172 6.99 3.35 14.27
C VAL A 172 6.00 2.31 13.74
N MET A 173 5.79 1.25 14.51
CA MET A 173 4.79 0.22 14.22
C MET A 173 3.58 0.39 15.12
N VAL A 174 2.40 0.58 14.53
CA VAL A 174 1.15 0.78 15.25
C VAL A 174 0.19 -0.40 15.09
N PRO A 175 -0.41 -0.91 16.17
CA PRO A 175 -1.43 -1.94 16.08
C PRO A 175 -2.75 -1.33 15.60
N LEU A 176 -3.27 -1.80 14.47
CA LEU A 176 -4.62 -1.48 13.99
C LEU A 176 -5.56 -2.56 14.53
N GLN A 177 -6.21 -2.23 15.65
CA GLN A 177 -6.96 -3.19 16.45
C GLN A 177 -8.15 -3.74 15.66
N ASP A 178 -8.24 -5.09 15.58
CA ASP A 178 -9.28 -5.83 14.89
C ASP A 178 -9.47 -5.48 13.40
N LEU A 179 -8.47 -4.85 12.77
CA LEU A 179 -8.51 -4.60 11.33
C LEU A 179 -8.57 -5.93 10.56
N ILE A 180 -9.50 -6.01 9.60
CA ILE A 180 -9.78 -7.21 8.82
C ILE A 180 -9.63 -6.90 7.33
N GLY A 181 -8.75 -7.65 6.65
CA GLY A 181 -8.71 -7.76 5.20
C GLY A 181 -9.23 -9.12 4.74
N LEU A 182 -9.83 -9.18 3.56
CA LEU A 182 -10.19 -10.45 2.94
C LEU A 182 -8.94 -11.19 2.45
N THR A 183 -8.86 -12.45 2.79
CA THR A 183 -7.82 -13.33 2.25
C THR A 183 -8.06 -13.63 0.76
N LYS A 184 -7.01 -13.99 0.02
CA LYS A 184 -7.16 -14.40 -1.39
C LYS A 184 -8.14 -15.57 -1.56
N ALA A 185 -8.20 -16.49 -0.60
CA ALA A 185 -9.13 -17.61 -0.60
C ALA A 185 -10.60 -17.18 -0.46
N GLU A 186 -10.88 -16.08 0.24
CA GLU A 186 -12.23 -15.51 0.36
C GLU A 186 -12.66 -14.70 -0.86
N LYS A 187 -11.68 -14.20 -1.62
CA LYS A 187 -11.93 -13.42 -2.84
C LYS A 187 -12.14 -14.31 -4.07
N ARG A 188 -11.44 -15.44 -4.16
CA ARG A 188 -11.32 -16.27 -5.38
C ARG A 188 -11.43 -17.76 -5.08
N SER A 189 -11.44 -18.58 -6.18
CA SER A 189 -11.37 -20.02 -6.02
C SER A 189 -10.07 -20.45 -5.32
N PRO A 190 -10.08 -21.53 -4.52
CA PRO A 190 -8.90 -21.98 -3.77
C PRO A 190 -7.66 -22.21 -4.65
N LEU A 191 -7.84 -22.72 -5.86
CA LEU A 191 -6.72 -22.99 -6.79
C LEU A 191 -6.05 -21.72 -7.27
N LEU A 192 -6.82 -20.68 -7.61
CA LEU A 192 -6.30 -19.37 -8.01
C LEU A 192 -5.62 -18.67 -6.83
N ALA A 193 -6.19 -18.76 -5.64
CA ALA A 193 -5.60 -18.18 -4.44
C ALA A 193 -4.21 -18.79 -4.14
N VAL A 194 -4.06 -20.12 -4.25
CA VAL A 194 -2.76 -20.78 -4.05
C VAL A 194 -1.74 -20.31 -5.07
N ARG A 195 -2.13 -20.24 -6.35
CA ARG A 195 -1.24 -19.75 -7.41
C ARG A 195 -0.74 -18.34 -7.12
N GLU A 196 -1.63 -17.42 -6.76
CA GLU A 196 -1.28 -16.03 -6.44
C GLU A 196 -0.39 -15.91 -5.19
N TYR A 197 -0.60 -16.76 -4.16
CA TYR A 197 0.30 -16.81 -3.00
C TYR A 197 1.71 -17.27 -3.37
N VAL A 198 1.83 -18.24 -4.29
CA VAL A 198 3.13 -18.73 -4.77
C VAL A 198 3.82 -17.65 -5.60
N GLU A 199 3.11 -16.99 -6.50
CA GLU A 199 3.64 -15.90 -7.32
C GLU A 199 4.15 -14.75 -6.44
N GLU A 200 3.36 -14.31 -5.46
CA GLU A 200 3.76 -13.26 -4.52
C GLU A 200 4.96 -13.67 -3.64
N ALA A 201 4.96 -14.90 -3.12
CA ALA A 201 6.10 -15.40 -2.35
C ALA A 201 7.40 -15.43 -3.18
N ASN A 202 7.32 -15.84 -4.46
CA ASN A 202 8.45 -15.83 -5.37
C ASN A 202 8.95 -14.39 -5.62
N GLU A 203 8.06 -13.44 -5.82
CA GLU A 203 8.45 -12.03 -6.02
C GLU A 203 9.11 -11.44 -4.78
N ILE A 204 8.59 -11.74 -3.57
CA ILE A 204 9.21 -11.34 -2.30
C ILE A 204 10.63 -11.93 -2.16
N VAL A 205 10.78 -13.23 -2.45
CA VAL A 205 12.10 -13.90 -2.43
C VAL A 205 13.04 -13.28 -3.44
N ASN A 206 12.58 -13.03 -4.65
CA ASN A 206 13.36 -12.37 -5.70
C ASN A 206 13.79 -10.97 -5.29
N GLN A 207 12.92 -10.20 -4.65
CA GLN A 207 13.29 -8.87 -4.13
C GLN A 207 14.36 -8.96 -3.04
N ILE A 208 14.24 -9.91 -2.12
CA ILE A 208 15.25 -10.15 -1.08
C ILE A 208 16.60 -10.52 -1.72
N LEU A 209 16.62 -11.40 -2.73
CA LEU A 209 17.83 -11.80 -3.44
C LEU A 209 18.50 -10.63 -4.15
N LYS A 210 17.71 -9.81 -4.88
CA LYS A 210 18.20 -8.57 -5.50
C LYS A 210 18.95 -7.66 -4.51
N MET A 211 18.36 -7.49 -3.32
CA MET A 211 18.87 -6.56 -2.31
C MET A 211 20.05 -7.14 -1.51
N LYS A 212 19.99 -8.42 -1.15
CA LYS A 212 20.94 -9.05 -0.21
C LYS A 212 22.02 -9.89 -0.87
N ALA A 213 21.79 -10.36 -2.08
CA ALA A 213 22.70 -11.22 -2.81
C ALA A 213 22.67 -10.93 -4.32
N PRO A 214 23.06 -9.71 -4.77
CA PRO A 214 22.94 -9.30 -6.17
C PRO A 214 23.70 -10.21 -7.15
N ALA A 215 24.84 -10.78 -6.74
CA ALA A 215 25.57 -11.73 -7.55
C ALA A 215 24.82 -13.05 -7.78
N LEU A 216 24.11 -13.54 -6.75
CA LEU A 216 23.27 -14.72 -6.87
C LEU A 216 22.02 -14.44 -7.71
N TRP A 217 21.43 -13.27 -7.53
CA TRP A 217 20.30 -12.79 -8.35
C TRP A 217 20.65 -12.78 -9.84
N ALA A 218 21.83 -12.23 -10.21
CA ALA A 218 22.28 -12.16 -11.61
C ALA A 218 22.44 -13.55 -12.27
N ILE A 219 22.71 -14.60 -11.47
CA ILE A 219 22.81 -15.98 -11.95
C ILE A 219 21.43 -16.63 -12.12
N LEU A 220 20.46 -16.29 -11.24
CA LEU A 220 19.15 -16.94 -11.16
C LEU A 220 18.08 -16.22 -11.98
N SER A 221 18.30 -14.94 -12.34
CA SER A 221 17.36 -14.21 -13.19
C SER A 221 17.40 -14.76 -14.62
N PRO A 222 16.24 -15.00 -15.25
CA PRO A 222 16.19 -15.35 -16.67
C PRO A 222 16.92 -14.28 -17.48
N SER A 223 17.80 -14.69 -18.37
CA SER A 223 18.31 -13.80 -19.42
C SER A 223 17.15 -13.47 -20.36
N ASP A 224 16.90 -12.18 -20.58
CA ASP A 224 15.98 -11.68 -21.60
C ASP A 224 16.31 -12.23 -22.98
#